data_f34e1ab3157b1a443c519f95b6bf4d61
#
_entry.id   f34e1ab3157b1a443c519f95b6bf4d61
#
_cell.length_a   1.000
_cell.length_b   1.000
_cell.length_c   1.000
_cell.angle_alpha   90.00
_cell.angle_beta   90.00
_cell.angle_gamma   90.00
#
_symmetry.space_group_name_H-M   'P 1'
#
loop_
_entity.id
_entity.type
_entity.pdbx_description
1 polymer ?
#
loop_
_entity_poly.entity_id
_entity_poly.type
_entity_poly.pdbx_seq_one_letter_code
_entity_poly.pdbx_strand_id
1 'polypeptide(L)'
;VLINEQPAEAEENGSYIFTVTENTTIIVNLTDITYYTVTLPTLVENGQLSVMNGSEPLTTGENTGIKEGTVLTITATADPGYEILSLQVNGSDFTNGDNYTVNENTTVTVSFQIEGPKAVLVPAISGNNKYQFRFDDKVLGEHINGENNSWNNGNITGSDHRARNFTMSAWVKTVSTNGQVMGHGQAPY
;
A
#
# COMPACT_ATOMS: atom_id res chain seq x y z
N VAL A 1 21.05 19.10 34.44
CA VAL A 1 21.87 19.99 35.30
C VAL A 1 21.92 19.38 36.69
N LEU A 2 23.11 19.43 37.33
CA LEU A 2 23.27 19.04 38.71
C LEU A 2 23.72 20.27 39.53
N ILE A 3 23.17 20.42 40.72
CA ILE A 3 23.58 21.45 41.70
C ILE A 3 24.04 20.69 42.93
N ASN A 4 25.31 20.87 43.32
CA ASN A 4 25.95 20.11 44.40
C ASN A 4 25.73 18.60 44.23
N GLU A 5 25.94 18.09 42.98
CA GLU A 5 25.78 16.69 42.58
C GLU A 5 24.32 16.16 42.64
N GLN A 6 23.35 16.99 42.99
CA GLN A 6 21.95 16.63 43.00
C GLN A 6 21.25 17.11 41.71
N PRO A 7 20.34 16.29 41.11
CA PRO A 7 19.54 16.71 39.96
C PRO A 7 18.74 17.98 40.29
N ALA A 8 18.81 18.97 39.41
CA ALA A 8 17.98 20.17 39.48
C ALA A 8 16.78 20.04 38.53
N GLU A 9 15.61 20.48 38.96
CA GLU A 9 14.44 20.55 38.12
C GLU A 9 14.44 21.84 37.30
N ALA A 10 14.04 21.76 36.05
CA ALA A 10 13.90 22.92 35.19
C ALA A 10 12.49 23.53 35.36
N GLU A 11 12.42 24.84 35.29
CA GLU A 11 11.15 25.57 35.12
C GLU A 11 10.55 25.30 33.72
N GLU A 12 9.26 25.64 33.50
CA GLU A 12 8.58 25.45 32.23
C GLU A 12 9.30 26.09 31.03
N ASN A 13 10.06 27.16 31.27
CA ASN A 13 10.82 27.89 30.25
C ASN A 13 12.26 27.31 30.04
N GLY A 14 12.59 26.18 30.71
CA GLY A 14 13.92 25.56 30.67
C GLY A 14 14.98 26.23 31.49
N SER A 15 14.67 27.23 32.32
CA SER A 15 15.60 27.83 33.26
C SER A 15 15.71 27.02 34.56
N TYR A 16 16.84 27.20 35.28
CA TYR A 16 17.08 26.61 36.60
C TYR A 16 17.23 27.73 37.62
N ILE A 17 16.34 27.75 38.60
CA ILE A 17 16.39 28.77 39.70
C ILE A 17 16.72 28.07 41.00
N PHE A 18 17.74 28.56 41.68
CA PHE A 18 18.14 28.04 43.01
C PHE A 18 18.70 29.14 43.87
N THR A 19 18.64 28.98 45.20
CA THR A 19 19.20 29.93 46.18
C THR A 19 20.56 29.45 46.60
N VAL A 20 21.58 30.33 46.47
CA VAL A 20 22.93 30.05 46.90
C VAL A 20 23.06 30.38 48.39
N THR A 21 23.24 29.35 49.24
CA THR A 21 23.41 29.47 50.69
C THR A 21 24.81 29.05 51.18
N GLU A 22 25.58 28.41 50.26
CA GLU A 22 26.91 27.88 50.52
C GLU A 22 27.71 27.83 49.20
N ASN A 23 28.96 27.35 49.25
CA ASN A 23 29.73 27.12 48.03
C ASN A 23 28.96 26.10 47.13
N THR A 24 28.56 26.54 45.94
CA THR A 24 27.71 25.76 45.07
C THR A 24 28.46 25.39 43.79
N THR A 25 28.41 24.10 43.43
CA THR A 25 28.93 23.58 42.17
C THR A 25 27.79 23.30 41.24
N ILE A 26 27.87 23.84 40.02
CA ILE A 26 26.89 23.57 38.94
C ILE A 26 27.59 22.74 37.87
N ILE A 27 26.99 21.56 37.54
CA ILE A 27 27.46 20.68 36.48
C ILE A 27 26.41 20.64 35.40
N VAL A 28 26.79 21.02 34.18
CA VAL A 28 25.93 20.94 33.00
C VAL A 28 26.49 19.86 32.08
N ASN A 29 25.76 18.75 31.96
CA ASN A 29 26.09 17.72 30.99
C ASN A 29 25.31 17.99 29.70
N LEU A 30 26.01 18.12 28.58
CA LEU A 30 25.43 18.27 27.25
C LEU A 30 25.53 16.93 26.53
N THR A 31 24.51 16.61 25.81
CA THR A 31 24.49 15.46 24.89
C THR A 31 24.40 15.99 23.48
N ASP A 32 25.21 15.46 22.58
CA ASP A 32 25.12 15.78 21.17
C ASP A 32 23.77 15.29 20.62
N ILE A 33 23.15 16.14 19.81
CA ILE A 33 21.92 15.79 19.10
C ILE A 33 22.29 15.48 17.66
N THR A 34 22.01 14.25 17.23
CA THR A 34 22.24 13.82 15.86
C THR A 34 21.02 14.17 15.00
N TYR A 35 21.28 14.65 13.79
CA TYR A 35 20.27 14.95 12.80
C TYR A 35 20.56 14.20 11.51
N TYR A 36 19.50 13.78 10.85
CA TYR A 36 19.53 13.02 9.60
C TYR A 36 18.76 13.74 8.48
N THR A 37 18.97 13.27 7.27
CA THR A 37 18.22 13.71 6.08
C THR A 37 17.26 12.60 5.67
N VAL A 38 16.00 12.98 5.40
CA VAL A 38 15.00 12.09 4.83
C VAL A 38 14.71 12.54 3.40
N THR A 39 14.98 11.67 2.43
CA THR A 39 14.80 11.96 1.00
C THR A 39 13.54 11.27 0.48
N LEU A 40 12.65 12.06 -0.09
CA LEU A 40 11.41 11.59 -0.72
C LEU A 40 11.53 11.74 -2.24
N PRO A 41 10.81 10.92 -3.04
CA PRO A 41 10.78 11.08 -4.50
C PRO A 41 10.25 12.47 -4.87
N THR A 42 10.87 13.09 -5.88
CA THR A 42 10.43 14.39 -6.39
C THR A 42 9.21 14.29 -7.30
N LEU A 43 8.96 13.11 -7.85
CA LEU A 43 7.82 12.80 -8.69
C LEU A 43 7.27 11.42 -8.27
N VAL A 44 5.96 11.36 -8.09
CA VAL A 44 5.21 10.13 -7.85
C VAL A 44 4.11 10.08 -8.91
N GLU A 45 4.11 9.03 -9.74
CA GLU A 45 3.11 8.81 -10.78
C GLU A 45 2.10 7.76 -10.35
N ASN A 46 0.83 7.91 -10.75
CA ASN A 46 -0.26 6.95 -10.51
C ASN A 46 -0.63 6.74 -9.03
N GLY A 47 -0.32 7.73 -8.19
CA GLY A 47 -0.64 7.72 -6.78
C GLY A 47 0.04 8.85 -6.02
N GLN A 48 0.02 8.76 -4.71
CA GLN A 48 0.55 9.75 -3.79
C GLN A 48 1.36 9.09 -2.68
N LEU A 49 2.42 9.76 -2.23
CA LEU A 49 3.20 9.42 -1.04
C LEU A 49 3.04 10.54 -0.01
N SER A 50 2.66 10.20 1.19
CA SER A 50 2.60 11.10 2.35
C SER A 50 3.53 10.59 3.44
N VAL A 51 4.43 11.44 3.90
CA VAL A 51 5.31 11.15 5.04
C VAL A 51 5.13 12.26 6.07
N MET A 52 4.64 11.88 7.25
CA MET A 52 4.27 12.80 8.31
C MET A 52 5.25 12.73 9.48
N ASN A 53 5.70 13.87 9.98
CA ASN A 53 6.39 14.02 11.26
C ASN A 53 5.36 14.60 12.27
N GLY A 54 4.68 13.73 12.99
CA GLY A 54 3.50 14.11 13.77
C GLY A 54 2.39 14.66 12.86
N SER A 55 2.07 15.97 13.01
CA SER A 55 1.08 16.68 12.17
C SER A 55 1.69 17.39 10.95
N GLU A 56 3.01 17.44 10.83
CA GLU A 56 3.72 18.18 9.79
C GLU A 56 4.14 17.26 8.65
N PRO A 57 3.71 17.52 7.40
CA PRO A 57 4.14 16.74 6.26
C PRO A 57 5.58 17.08 5.85
N LEU A 58 6.37 16.07 5.51
CA LEU A 58 7.63 16.26 4.81
C LEU A 58 7.38 16.62 3.34
N THR A 59 8.28 17.42 2.78
CA THR A 59 8.20 17.84 1.37
C THR A 59 8.91 16.86 0.44
N THR A 60 8.59 16.89 -0.86
CA THR A 60 9.32 16.13 -1.88
C THR A 60 10.79 16.58 -1.93
N GLY A 61 11.69 15.63 -2.22
CA GLY A 61 13.13 15.87 -2.19
C GLY A 61 13.74 15.69 -0.80
N GLU A 62 14.78 16.46 -0.49
CA GLU A 62 15.55 16.34 0.74
C GLU A 62 14.93 17.15 1.89
N ASN A 63 14.68 16.47 3.00
CA ASN A 63 14.23 17.05 4.26
C ASN A 63 15.37 16.89 5.28
N THR A 64 16.10 17.97 5.54
CA THR A 64 17.26 17.98 6.45
C THR A 64 16.87 18.35 7.87
N GLY A 65 17.74 18.06 8.84
CA GLY A 65 17.52 18.44 10.23
C GLY A 65 16.46 17.61 10.95
N ILE A 66 16.21 16.40 10.50
CA ILE A 66 15.34 15.46 11.20
C ILE A 66 16.13 14.85 12.36
N LYS A 67 15.66 15.08 13.57
CA LYS A 67 16.33 14.60 14.79
C LYS A 67 16.32 13.08 14.84
N GLU A 68 17.42 12.48 15.30
CA GLU A 68 17.48 11.05 15.64
C GLU A 68 16.33 10.65 16.57
N GLY A 69 15.72 9.48 16.31
CA GLY A 69 14.58 8.98 17.05
C GLY A 69 13.23 9.59 16.65
N THR A 70 13.20 10.52 15.67
CA THR A 70 11.93 11.02 15.12
C THR A 70 11.14 9.88 14.50
N VAL A 71 9.86 9.80 14.83
CA VAL A 71 8.94 8.79 14.28
C VAL A 71 8.14 9.40 13.13
N LEU A 72 8.29 8.84 11.94
CA LEU A 72 7.57 9.23 10.73
C LEU A 72 6.47 8.22 10.43
N THR A 73 5.29 8.69 10.05
CA THR A 73 4.21 7.85 9.51
C THR A 73 4.27 7.93 7.98
N ILE A 74 4.40 6.78 7.31
CA ILE A 74 4.58 6.69 5.86
C ILE A 74 3.35 6.05 5.24
N THR A 75 2.66 6.77 4.34
CA THR A 75 1.43 6.31 3.70
C THR A 75 1.51 6.53 2.19
N ALA A 76 1.24 5.48 1.43
CA ALA A 76 1.08 5.52 -0.02
C ALA A 76 -0.39 5.28 -0.39
N THR A 77 -0.91 6.04 -1.35
CA THR A 77 -2.28 5.90 -1.85
C THR A 77 -2.23 5.82 -3.37
N ALA A 78 -2.74 4.72 -3.93
CA ALA A 78 -2.82 4.55 -5.38
C ALA A 78 -3.99 5.34 -5.97
N ASP A 79 -3.83 5.83 -7.19
CA ASP A 79 -4.91 6.43 -7.97
C ASP A 79 -5.92 5.34 -8.42
N PRO A 80 -7.16 5.72 -8.77
CA PRO A 80 -8.15 4.76 -9.27
C PRO A 80 -7.64 3.94 -10.45
N GLY A 81 -7.70 2.60 -10.33
CA GLY A 81 -7.20 1.66 -11.34
C GLY A 81 -5.72 1.28 -11.17
N TYR A 82 -5.08 1.75 -10.12
CA TYR A 82 -3.72 1.39 -9.76
C TYR A 82 -3.65 0.74 -8.38
N GLU A 83 -2.57 0.01 -8.13
CA GLU A 83 -2.23 -0.56 -6.83
C GLU A 83 -0.77 -0.27 -6.49
N ILE A 84 -0.42 -0.34 -5.21
CA ILE A 84 0.97 -0.16 -4.77
C ILE A 84 1.77 -1.38 -5.25
N LEU A 85 2.75 -1.15 -6.13
CA LEU A 85 3.68 -2.17 -6.55
C LEU A 85 4.79 -2.36 -5.51
N SER A 86 5.33 -1.25 -4.99
CA SER A 86 6.42 -1.26 -4.03
C SER A 86 6.37 0.00 -3.18
N LEU A 87 6.56 -0.15 -1.88
CA LEU A 87 6.86 0.92 -0.93
C LEU A 87 8.09 0.48 -0.13
N GLN A 88 9.16 1.25 -0.16
CA GLN A 88 10.43 0.88 0.46
C GLN A 88 11.03 2.02 1.27
N VAL A 89 11.72 1.67 2.35
CA VAL A 89 12.57 2.55 3.14
C VAL A 89 14.00 1.99 3.12
N ASN A 90 14.95 2.77 2.66
CA ASN A 90 16.35 2.36 2.49
C ASN A 90 16.50 1.06 1.67
N GLY A 91 15.66 0.88 0.64
CA GLY A 91 15.66 -0.29 -0.23
C GLY A 91 15.03 -1.56 0.36
N SER A 92 14.51 -1.49 1.58
CA SER A 92 13.77 -2.61 2.22
C SER A 92 12.27 -2.37 2.12
N ASP A 93 11.50 -3.44 1.88
CA ASP A 93 10.04 -3.36 1.80
C ASP A 93 9.46 -2.82 3.11
N PHE A 94 8.48 -1.93 2.97
CA PHE A 94 7.86 -1.24 4.10
C PHE A 94 6.34 -1.39 4.04
N THR A 95 5.72 -1.63 5.21
CA THR A 95 4.28 -1.76 5.31
C THR A 95 3.60 -0.39 5.24
N ASN A 96 2.65 -0.26 4.33
CA ASN A 96 1.90 0.98 4.13
C ASN A 96 1.11 1.39 5.39
N GLY A 97 1.32 2.62 5.85
CA GLY A 97 0.68 3.18 7.04
C GLY A 97 1.44 2.93 8.35
N ASP A 98 2.55 2.20 8.31
CA ASP A 98 3.37 1.96 9.50
C ASP A 98 4.23 3.18 9.87
N ASN A 99 4.80 3.11 11.06
CA ASN A 99 5.72 4.10 11.59
C ASN A 99 7.18 3.69 11.38
N TYR A 100 8.00 4.64 10.97
CA TYR A 100 9.46 4.48 10.82
C TYR A 100 10.19 5.40 11.77
N THR A 101 11.15 4.86 12.53
CA THR A 101 12.01 5.66 13.41
C THR A 101 13.32 6.02 12.71
N VAL A 102 13.61 7.30 12.60
CA VAL A 102 14.80 7.83 11.92
C VAL A 102 16.02 7.66 12.80
N ASN A 103 16.92 6.75 12.41
CA ASN A 103 18.20 6.48 13.09
C ASN A 103 19.40 6.62 12.15
N GLU A 104 19.15 6.99 10.89
CA GLU A 104 20.14 7.18 9.83
C GLU A 104 19.56 8.05 8.72
N ASN A 105 20.38 8.45 7.75
CA ASN A 105 19.88 9.08 6.52
C ASN A 105 18.95 8.10 5.81
N THR A 106 17.76 8.56 5.50
CA THR A 106 16.66 7.71 5.05
C THR A 106 16.19 8.09 3.67
N THR A 107 15.98 7.10 2.80
CA THR A 107 15.37 7.28 1.48
C THR A 107 14.08 6.49 1.43
N VAL A 108 12.99 7.15 1.09
CA VAL A 108 11.67 6.51 0.86
C VAL A 108 11.41 6.47 -0.63
N THR A 109 11.00 5.29 -1.14
CA THR A 109 10.61 5.12 -2.54
C THR A 109 9.25 4.44 -2.62
N VAL A 110 8.47 4.82 -3.64
CA VAL A 110 7.17 4.23 -3.93
C VAL A 110 7.00 4.06 -5.43
N SER A 111 6.33 3.00 -5.83
CA SER A 111 5.89 2.79 -7.21
C SER A 111 4.52 2.15 -7.24
N PHE A 112 3.78 2.44 -8.31
CA PHE A 112 2.43 1.94 -8.53
C PHE A 112 2.37 1.21 -9.87
N GLN A 113 1.45 0.25 -9.97
CA GLN A 113 1.17 -0.48 -11.21
C GLN A 113 -0.33 -0.46 -11.50
N ILE A 114 -0.69 -0.73 -12.74
CA ILE A 114 -2.10 -0.90 -13.09
C ILE A 114 -2.67 -2.08 -12.30
N GLU A 115 -3.78 -1.84 -11.63
CA GLU A 115 -4.49 -2.90 -10.91
C GLU A 115 -4.89 -4.00 -11.90
N GLY A 116 -4.37 -5.21 -11.66
CA GLY A 116 -4.69 -6.35 -12.51
C GLY A 116 -6.18 -6.71 -12.46
N PRO A 117 -6.73 -7.32 -13.51
CA PRO A 117 -8.12 -7.73 -13.52
C PRO A 117 -8.39 -8.70 -12.36
N LYS A 118 -9.24 -8.30 -11.43
CA LYS A 118 -9.68 -9.15 -10.32
C LYS A 118 -10.71 -10.15 -10.82
N ALA A 119 -10.26 -11.36 -11.15
CA ALA A 119 -11.16 -12.46 -11.44
C ALA A 119 -11.52 -13.19 -10.14
N VAL A 120 -12.77 -13.22 -9.78
CA VAL A 120 -13.28 -14.03 -8.67
C VAL A 120 -14.03 -15.23 -9.25
N LEU A 121 -13.49 -16.42 -9.02
CA LEU A 121 -14.25 -17.65 -9.27
C LEU A 121 -15.29 -17.79 -8.16
N VAL A 122 -16.56 -17.62 -8.52
CA VAL A 122 -17.67 -17.92 -7.60
C VAL A 122 -17.89 -19.43 -7.64
N PRO A 123 -17.81 -20.13 -6.49
CA PRO A 123 -18.04 -21.58 -6.46
C PRO A 123 -19.42 -21.93 -7.00
N ALA A 124 -19.51 -23.11 -7.59
CA ALA A 124 -20.75 -23.63 -8.15
C ALA A 124 -21.91 -23.53 -7.15
N ILE A 125 -23.00 -22.90 -7.54
CA ILE A 125 -24.22 -22.91 -6.75
C ILE A 125 -24.75 -24.34 -6.80
N SER A 126 -24.90 -24.96 -5.64
CA SER A 126 -25.32 -26.36 -5.55
C SER A 126 -26.63 -26.63 -6.31
N GLY A 127 -26.62 -27.64 -7.13
CA GLY A 127 -27.82 -28.19 -7.78
C GLY A 127 -27.80 -28.19 -9.31
N ASN A 128 -27.11 -27.25 -9.98
CA ASN A 128 -27.17 -27.13 -11.45
C ASN A 128 -25.81 -26.90 -12.11
N ASN A 129 -24.70 -27.21 -11.46
CA ASN A 129 -23.34 -27.00 -12.03
C ASN A 129 -23.17 -25.64 -12.72
N LYS A 130 -23.66 -24.58 -12.10
CA LYS A 130 -23.53 -23.23 -12.60
C LYS A 130 -22.22 -22.61 -12.11
N TYR A 131 -21.45 -22.03 -13.02
CA TYR A 131 -20.24 -21.28 -12.71
C TYR A 131 -20.46 -19.83 -13.12
N GLN A 132 -20.23 -18.91 -12.17
CA GLN A 132 -20.22 -17.49 -12.47
C GLN A 132 -18.80 -16.99 -12.48
N PHE A 133 -18.44 -16.24 -13.51
CA PHE A 133 -17.17 -15.52 -13.57
C PHE A 133 -17.47 -14.04 -13.32
N ARG A 134 -16.80 -13.49 -12.31
CA ARG A 134 -16.86 -12.07 -12.00
C ARG A 134 -15.51 -11.44 -12.33
N PHE A 135 -15.56 -10.31 -13.01
CA PHE A 135 -14.44 -9.39 -13.15
C PHE A 135 -14.92 -8.03 -12.66
N ASP A 136 -14.15 -7.37 -11.82
CA ASP A 136 -14.46 -6.04 -11.25
C ASP A 136 -15.89 -5.97 -10.68
N ASP A 137 -16.25 -6.95 -9.86
CA ASP A 137 -17.60 -7.09 -9.27
C ASP A 137 -18.77 -7.20 -10.28
N LYS A 138 -18.48 -7.29 -11.55
CA LYS A 138 -19.49 -7.54 -12.59
C LYS A 138 -19.56 -9.02 -12.94
N VAL A 139 -20.78 -9.53 -13.03
CA VAL A 139 -21.02 -10.88 -13.57
C VAL A 139 -20.87 -10.81 -15.08
N LEU A 140 -19.81 -11.43 -15.62
CA LEU A 140 -19.55 -11.46 -17.07
C LEU A 140 -20.33 -12.56 -17.80
N GLY A 141 -20.81 -13.55 -17.08
CA GLY A 141 -21.57 -14.64 -17.66
C GLY A 141 -21.82 -15.77 -16.69
N GLU A 142 -22.77 -16.60 -17.01
CA GLU A 142 -23.13 -17.79 -16.27
C GLU A 142 -23.08 -18.99 -17.21
N HIS A 143 -22.36 -20.05 -16.82
CA HIS A 143 -22.37 -21.31 -17.51
C HIS A 143 -23.30 -22.29 -16.78
N ILE A 144 -24.28 -22.81 -17.48
CA ILE A 144 -25.20 -23.85 -16.99
C ILE A 144 -24.74 -25.16 -17.59
N ASN A 145 -24.25 -26.08 -16.76
CA ASN A 145 -23.85 -27.40 -17.24
C ASN A 145 -25.08 -28.32 -17.22
N GLY A 146 -25.37 -28.92 -18.36
CA GLY A 146 -26.41 -29.95 -18.49
C GLY A 146 -27.74 -29.54 -19.13
N GLU A 147 -27.95 -28.26 -19.40
CA GLU A 147 -29.11 -27.81 -20.21
C GLU A 147 -28.66 -27.08 -21.47
N ASN A 148 -28.69 -27.76 -22.59
CA ASN A 148 -28.53 -27.21 -23.94
C ASN A 148 -27.35 -26.28 -24.20
N ASN A 149 -26.23 -26.38 -23.47
CA ASN A 149 -25.00 -25.60 -23.69
C ASN A 149 -25.25 -24.11 -23.99
N SER A 150 -26.31 -23.53 -23.46
CA SER A 150 -26.60 -22.12 -23.68
C SER A 150 -25.86 -21.27 -22.69
N TRP A 151 -25.04 -20.35 -23.18
CA TRP A 151 -24.44 -19.29 -22.41
C TRP A 151 -25.45 -18.18 -22.24
N ASN A 152 -25.81 -17.89 -21.01
CA ASN A 152 -26.64 -16.73 -20.71
C ASN A 152 -25.77 -15.65 -20.09
N ASN A 153 -25.39 -14.64 -20.85
CA ASN A 153 -24.66 -13.48 -20.38
C ASN A 153 -25.61 -12.39 -19.85
N GLY A 154 -26.75 -12.79 -19.35
CA GLY A 154 -27.71 -11.88 -18.74
C GLY A 154 -28.59 -11.12 -19.75
N ASN A 155 -28.25 -11.08 -21.05
CA ASN A 155 -29.00 -10.31 -22.03
C ASN A 155 -29.03 -10.92 -23.43
N ILE A 156 -28.36 -12.03 -23.72
CA ILE A 156 -28.47 -12.69 -25.03
C ILE A 156 -29.50 -13.79 -24.88
N THR A 157 -30.73 -13.40 -24.99
CA THR A 157 -31.85 -14.33 -25.13
C THR A 157 -32.10 -14.53 -26.61
N GLY A 158 -31.84 -15.72 -27.11
CA GLY A 158 -32.14 -16.07 -28.48
C GLY A 158 -31.08 -16.95 -29.14
N SER A 159 -31.41 -17.49 -30.28
CA SER A 159 -30.59 -18.42 -31.06
C SER A 159 -29.39 -17.77 -31.78
N ASP A 160 -29.16 -16.49 -31.64
CA ASP A 160 -28.05 -15.79 -32.30
C ASP A 160 -26.94 -15.44 -31.31
N HIS A 161 -26.13 -16.43 -30.99
CA HIS A 161 -24.95 -16.27 -30.12
C HIS A 161 -23.73 -15.72 -30.88
N ARG A 162 -23.91 -15.11 -32.03
CA ARG A 162 -22.83 -14.56 -32.84
C ARG A 162 -22.49 -13.17 -32.39
N ALA A 163 -21.60 -13.08 -31.42
CA ALA A 163 -20.92 -11.83 -31.15
C ALA A 163 -20.05 -11.46 -32.37
N ARG A 164 -20.33 -10.34 -32.99
CA ARG A 164 -19.63 -9.93 -34.22
C ARG A 164 -18.27 -9.30 -33.92
N ASN A 165 -18.11 -8.73 -32.74
CA ASN A 165 -16.86 -8.15 -32.29
C ASN A 165 -16.69 -8.44 -30.80
N PHE A 166 -15.80 -9.32 -30.45
CA PHE A 166 -15.44 -9.56 -29.04
C PHE A 166 -13.94 -9.81 -28.91
N THR A 167 -13.40 -9.40 -27.79
CA THR A 167 -12.03 -9.72 -27.40
C THR A 167 -12.08 -10.62 -26.20
N MET A 168 -11.40 -11.75 -26.26
CA MET A 168 -11.18 -12.63 -25.11
C MET A 168 -9.71 -12.57 -24.73
N SER A 169 -9.45 -12.31 -23.46
CA SER A 169 -8.12 -12.45 -22.87
C SER A 169 -8.25 -13.10 -21.51
N ALA A 170 -7.36 -14.03 -21.19
CA ALA A 170 -7.31 -14.62 -19.87
C ALA A 170 -5.88 -14.99 -19.49
N TRP A 171 -5.55 -14.73 -18.23
CA TRP A 171 -4.40 -15.32 -17.57
C TRP A 171 -4.90 -16.49 -16.73
N VAL A 172 -4.41 -17.69 -17.02
CA VAL A 172 -4.91 -18.89 -16.34
C VAL A 172 -3.74 -19.63 -15.70
N LYS A 173 -3.87 -19.90 -14.41
CA LYS A 173 -3.04 -20.88 -13.72
C LYS A 173 -3.90 -22.09 -13.43
N THR A 174 -3.66 -23.20 -14.15
CA THR A 174 -4.36 -24.46 -13.95
C THR A 174 -3.40 -25.57 -13.56
N VAL A 175 -3.89 -26.49 -12.73
CA VAL A 175 -3.22 -27.77 -12.41
C VAL A 175 -3.80 -28.92 -13.24
N SER A 176 -4.80 -28.66 -14.07
CA SER A 176 -5.42 -29.65 -14.95
C SER A 176 -4.75 -29.63 -16.32
N THR A 177 -4.43 -30.83 -16.84
CA THR A 177 -3.87 -31.02 -18.17
C THR A 177 -4.91 -31.09 -19.29
N ASN A 178 -6.18 -31.18 -18.93
CA ASN A 178 -7.31 -31.31 -19.86
C ASN A 178 -8.39 -30.28 -19.52
N GLY A 179 -8.27 -29.07 -20.03
CA GLY A 179 -9.27 -28.03 -19.85
C GLY A 179 -9.23 -27.02 -20.98
N GLN A 180 -10.38 -26.62 -21.47
CA GLN A 180 -10.50 -25.51 -22.41
C GLN A 180 -10.66 -24.22 -21.59
N VAL A 181 -9.70 -23.30 -21.74
CA VAL A 181 -9.73 -22.02 -21.06
C VAL A 181 -10.68 -21.04 -21.74
N MET A 182 -10.65 -21.05 -23.06
CA MET A 182 -11.54 -20.28 -23.92
C MET A 182 -11.76 -21.04 -25.22
N GLY A 183 -12.94 -20.96 -25.74
CA GLY A 183 -13.22 -21.57 -27.02
C GLY A 183 -14.59 -21.19 -27.53
N HIS A 184 -14.66 -20.93 -28.82
CA HIS A 184 -15.88 -20.93 -29.61
C HIS A 184 -15.88 -22.24 -30.39
N GLY A 185 -16.62 -23.21 -29.89
CA GLY A 185 -16.76 -24.51 -30.56
C GLY A 185 -18.05 -24.57 -31.38
N GLN A 186 -17.94 -24.89 -32.63
CA GLN A 186 -19.05 -25.41 -33.37
C GLN A 186 -19.01 -26.94 -33.22
N ALA A 187 -20.07 -27.53 -32.67
CA ALA A 187 -20.15 -28.98 -32.62
C ALA A 187 -20.07 -29.54 -34.07
N PRO A 188 -19.26 -30.56 -34.32
CA PRO A 188 -19.31 -31.24 -35.58
C PRO A 188 -20.71 -31.86 -35.72
N TYR A 189 -21.31 -31.66 -36.84
CA TYR A 189 -22.56 -32.30 -37.23
C TYR A 189 -22.39 -33.81 -37.34
#